data_dc91342f6a63baedb242c7ab3c2bd1e7
#
_entry.id   dc91342f6a63baedb242c7ab3c2bd1e7
#
_cell.length_a   1.000
_cell.length_b   1.000
_cell.length_c   1.000
_cell.angle_alpha   90.00
_cell.angle_beta   90.00
_cell.angle_gamma   90.00
#
_symmetry.space_group_name_H-M   'P 1'
#
loop_
_entity.id
_entity.type
_entity.pdbx_description
1 polymer ?
#
loop_
_entity_poly.entity_id
_entity_poly.type
_entity_poly.pdbx_seq_one_letter_code
_entity_poly.pdbx_strand_id
1 'polypeptide(L)'
;IDAFMAGTVECSVGTVVQKKKKAPPKTPNPSLAARNAERFAAPPRRTSRSPPPAPVPAPDGTDLVGTCLQFCPSAEIEERVGFKELDAFEKPEGWESMDNDSLVEACKATALKKYKRSDAGSIQAKPEIVRPVHILLKAFEHLRDNVIERATGTLEDAMARYLFLWDRFRAIRKDFILQNYTTGGLVGLEAIRVFEGVARYLVGIEKELQHHAEWREGIAHGKQNAESLSETLSALVAFYDAARCKPNASELLENEAEFTQYWLVYFLDQEEGSEAAHMLNRIALERPE
;
A
#
# COMPACT_ATOMS: atom_id res chain seq x y z
N ILE A 1 60.00 -12.42 46.11
CA ILE A 1 61.05 -11.77 46.93
C ILE A 1 60.58 -10.35 47.07
N ASP A 2 59.86 -10.06 48.16
CA ASP A 2 60.22 -9.21 49.31
C ASP A 2 60.35 -7.73 48.96
N ALA A 3 59.86 -6.82 49.61
CA ALA A 3 59.23 -6.58 50.89
C ALA A 3 59.37 -5.09 51.26
N PHE A 4 58.47 -4.66 52.05
CA PHE A 4 58.65 -3.69 53.14
C PHE A 4 58.38 -2.20 52.98
N MET A 5 57.33 -1.85 53.67
CA MET A 5 57.18 -0.97 54.87
C MET A 5 57.01 0.53 54.62
N ALA A 6 55.88 0.99 54.94
CA ALA A 6 55.38 1.69 56.14
C ALA A 6 55.80 3.17 56.28
N GLY A 7 54.82 3.97 56.61
CA GLY A 7 55.01 5.32 57.15
C GLY A 7 53.76 6.19 57.16
N THR A 8 53.02 6.12 58.24
CA THR A 8 51.98 7.03 58.69
C THR A 8 52.34 8.48 58.78
N VAL A 9 51.46 9.43 58.52
CA VAL A 9 51.11 10.53 59.45
C VAL A 9 49.77 11.19 58.99
N GLU A 10 48.88 11.36 59.93
CA GLU A 10 47.59 12.09 59.85
C GLU A 10 47.83 13.61 59.69
N CYS A 11 46.90 14.27 59.01
CA CYS A 11 46.44 15.59 59.41
C CYS A 11 45.05 15.90 58.86
N SER A 12 44.13 16.09 59.75
CA SER A 12 42.75 16.47 59.57
C SER A 12 42.59 17.94 59.17
N VAL A 13 41.89 18.24 58.10
CA VAL A 13 41.20 19.53 57.96
C VAL A 13 39.82 19.27 57.35
N GLY A 14 38.78 19.63 58.07
CA GLY A 14 37.41 19.47 57.67
C GLY A 14 37.02 20.33 56.50
N THR A 15 36.36 19.71 55.55
CA THR A 15 35.70 20.45 54.47
C THR A 15 34.27 19.94 54.37
N VAL A 16 33.33 20.87 54.50
CA VAL A 16 31.92 20.72 54.41
C VAL A 16 31.53 20.08 53.07
N VAL A 17 31.04 18.85 53.07
CA VAL A 17 30.53 18.17 51.89
C VAL A 17 29.11 18.65 51.60
N GLN A 18 28.96 19.54 50.64
CA GLN A 18 27.67 19.80 50.01
C GLN A 18 27.21 18.55 49.28
N LYS A 19 26.09 17.95 49.74
CA LYS A 19 25.40 16.86 49.03
C LYS A 19 24.86 17.37 47.70
N LYS A 20 25.56 17.08 46.58
CA LYS A 20 25.02 17.22 45.24
C LYS A 20 23.81 16.27 45.10
N LYS A 21 22.62 16.83 44.87
CA LYS A 21 21.44 16.07 44.45
C LYS A 21 21.77 15.24 43.24
N LYS A 22 21.69 13.91 43.33
CA LYS A 22 21.77 13.01 42.16
C LYS A 22 20.64 13.36 41.20
N ALA A 23 21.01 13.66 39.92
CA ALA A 23 20.07 13.76 38.84
C ALA A 23 19.33 12.41 38.67
N PRO A 24 18.06 12.43 38.28
CA PRO A 24 17.32 11.20 38.03
C PRO A 24 18.00 10.39 36.91
N PRO A 25 17.92 9.04 36.93
CA PRO A 25 18.52 8.20 35.92
C PRO A 25 17.91 8.54 34.55
N LYS A 26 18.78 8.80 33.58
CA LYS A 26 18.36 8.98 32.18
C LYS A 26 17.70 7.66 31.71
N THR A 27 16.47 7.72 31.31
CA THR A 27 15.79 6.60 30.62
C THR A 27 16.64 6.15 29.41
N PRO A 28 16.84 4.84 29.24
CA PRO A 28 17.61 4.35 28.10
C PRO A 28 16.94 4.78 26.79
N ASN A 29 17.72 5.26 25.84
CA ASN A 29 17.26 5.65 24.53
C ASN A 29 16.62 4.42 23.84
N PRO A 30 15.37 4.48 23.38
CA PRO A 30 14.75 3.33 22.75
C PRO A 30 15.55 2.91 21.53
N SER A 31 15.71 1.61 21.34
CA SER A 31 16.43 1.04 20.20
C SER A 31 15.76 1.46 18.88
N LEU A 32 16.53 1.42 17.78
CA LEU A 32 16.02 1.75 16.45
C LEU A 32 14.76 0.93 16.10
N ALA A 33 14.74 -0.33 16.56
CA ALA A 33 13.58 -1.22 16.42
C ALA A 33 12.35 -0.73 17.20
N ALA A 34 12.55 -0.17 18.42
CA ALA A 34 11.44 0.39 19.20
C ALA A 34 10.86 1.68 18.58
N ARG A 35 11.70 2.55 18.01
CA ARG A 35 11.26 3.75 17.28
C ARG A 35 10.52 3.41 16.00
N ASN A 36 10.94 2.38 15.30
CA ASN A 36 10.23 1.90 14.11
C ASN A 36 8.90 1.24 14.50
N ALA A 37 8.84 0.48 15.59
CA ALA A 37 7.59 -0.11 16.09
C ALA A 37 6.55 0.95 16.49
N GLU A 38 6.95 2.06 17.14
CA GLU A 38 6.05 3.18 17.45
C GLU A 38 5.58 3.93 16.19
N ARG A 39 6.42 4.06 15.17
CA ARG A 39 6.10 4.74 13.91
C ARG A 39 5.09 3.95 13.05
N PHE A 40 5.01 2.63 13.27
CA PHE A 40 4.14 1.70 12.54
C PHE A 40 3.10 1.02 13.42
N ALA A 41 3.00 1.38 14.72
CA ALA A 41 1.93 0.90 15.58
C ALA A 41 0.57 1.27 14.98
N ALA A 42 -0.22 0.27 14.65
CA ALA A 42 -1.58 0.46 14.19
C ALA A 42 -2.38 1.18 15.29
N PRO A 43 -3.19 2.19 14.95
CA PRO A 43 -4.08 2.81 15.93
C PRO A 43 -5.01 1.75 16.53
N PRO A 44 -5.43 1.90 17.80
CA PRO A 44 -6.29 0.93 18.47
C PRO A 44 -7.56 0.69 17.64
N ARG A 45 -7.94 -0.58 17.50
CA ARG A 45 -9.10 -1.05 16.76
C ARG A 45 -10.36 -0.29 17.21
N ARG A 46 -10.86 0.61 16.38
CA ARG A 46 -12.21 1.14 16.54
C ARG A 46 -13.19 0.04 16.12
N THR A 47 -13.93 -0.48 17.08
CA THR A 47 -14.98 -1.49 16.92
C THR A 47 -16.28 -0.87 16.38
N SER A 48 -16.20 -0.16 15.28
CA SER A 48 -17.30 0.17 14.37
C SER A 48 -16.70 0.93 13.20
N ARG A 49 -16.39 0.24 12.11
CA ARG A 49 -16.04 0.89 10.87
C ARG A 49 -17.33 1.47 10.29
N SER A 50 -17.50 2.77 10.43
CA SER A 50 -18.33 3.50 9.48
C SER A 50 -17.78 3.22 8.08
N PRO A 51 -18.62 2.99 7.07
CA PRO A 51 -18.14 2.90 5.69
C PRO A 51 -17.26 4.12 5.38
N PRO A 52 -16.23 3.97 4.52
CA PRO A 52 -15.42 5.13 4.13
C PRO A 52 -16.36 6.24 3.68
N PRO A 53 -16.09 7.51 4.05
CA PRO A 53 -16.91 8.60 3.60
C PRO A 53 -16.98 8.54 2.07
N ALA A 54 -18.18 8.62 1.54
CA ALA A 54 -18.39 8.72 0.10
C ALA A 54 -17.49 9.82 -0.47
N PRO A 55 -16.93 9.67 -1.68
CA PRO A 55 -16.16 10.71 -2.34
C PRO A 55 -16.98 11.99 -2.29
N VAL A 56 -16.36 13.08 -1.81
CA VAL A 56 -17.04 14.38 -1.83
C VAL A 56 -17.22 14.73 -3.30
N PRO A 57 -18.44 14.90 -3.80
CA PRO A 57 -18.68 15.30 -5.19
C PRO A 57 -17.92 16.59 -5.48
N ALA A 58 -17.43 16.75 -6.71
CA ALA A 58 -16.92 18.04 -7.16
C ALA A 58 -17.98 19.12 -6.91
N PRO A 59 -17.61 20.36 -6.54
CA PRO A 59 -18.56 21.39 -6.15
C PRO A 59 -19.57 21.77 -7.24
N ASP A 60 -19.30 21.41 -8.48
CA ASP A 60 -20.13 21.62 -9.66
C ASP A 60 -20.95 20.38 -10.07
N GLY A 61 -20.89 19.29 -9.29
CA GLY A 61 -21.63 18.05 -9.59
C GLY A 61 -21.10 17.27 -10.79
N THR A 62 -19.95 17.67 -11.37
CA THR A 62 -19.27 16.89 -12.42
C THR A 62 -18.33 15.88 -11.81
N ASP A 63 -18.31 14.67 -12.36
CA ASP A 63 -17.35 13.64 -11.96
C ASP A 63 -15.92 14.09 -12.32
N LEU A 64 -14.98 13.91 -11.37
CA LEU A 64 -13.58 14.21 -11.63
C LEU A 64 -13.06 13.30 -12.74
N VAL A 65 -12.55 13.87 -13.82
CA VAL A 65 -11.84 13.16 -14.88
C VAL A 65 -10.36 13.49 -14.79
N GLY A 66 -9.53 12.44 -14.62
CA GLY A 66 -8.08 12.62 -14.57
C GLY A 66 -7.50 13.05 -15.93
N THR A 67 -6.50 13.94 -15.89
CA THR A 67 -5.81 14.45 -17.09
C THR A 67 -4.30 14.19 -17.10
N CYS A 68 -3.77 13.53 -16.06
CA CYS A 68 -2.36 13.13 -16.01
C CYS A 68 -2.09 11.97 -16.98
N LEU A 69 -1.43 12.26 -18.11
CA LEU A 69 -1.12 11.27 -19.16
C LEU A 69 0.19 10.49 -18.89
N GLN A 70 0.84 10.72 -17.76
CA GLN A 70 2.05 10.01 -17.33
C GLN A 70 1.71 9.02 -16.19
N PHE A 71 2.57 8.01 -16.01
CA PHE A 71 2.43 7.08 -14.88
C PHE A 71 2.62 7.74 -13.52
N CYS A 72 3.42 8.80 -13.48
CA CYS A 72 3.66 9.66 -12.33
C CYS A 72 3.62 11.13 -12.75
N PRO A 73 2.96 12.03 -11.99
CA PRO A 73 3.03 13.46 -12.26
C PRO A 73 4.47 13.98 -12.24
N SER A 74 4.86 14.83 -13.22
CA SER A 74 6.23 15.33 -13.33
C SER A 74 6.74 15.99 -12.05
N ALA A 75 5.93 16.79 -11.38
CA ALA A 75 6.30 17.42 -10.10
C ALA A 75 6.64 16.40 -9.01
N GLU A 76 5.96 15.24 -8.98
CA GLU A 76 6.28 14.16 -8.05
C GLU A 76 7.61 13.47 -8.42
N ILE A 77 7.91 13.32 -9.70
CA ILE A 77 9.18 12.76 -10.17
C ILE A 77 10.34 13.70 -9.76
N GLU A 78 10.22 14.99 -10.02
CA GLU A 78 11.20 16.02 -9.64
C GLU A 78 11.46 16.03 -8.13
N GLU A 79 10.39 16.01 -7.32
CA GLU A 79 10.47 15.92 -5.86
C GLU A 79 11.26 14.67 -5.42
N ARG A 80 10.91 13.50 -5.96
CA ARG A 80 11.52 12.21 -5.57
C ARG A 80 12.95 12.06 -6.04
N VAL A 81 13.31 12.58 -7.20
CA VAL A 81 14.71 12.64 -7.67
C VAL A 81 15.53 13.58 -6.78
N GLY A 82 14.99 14.76 -6.47
CA GLY A 82 15.67 15.73 -5.61
C GLY A 82 15.93 15.20 -4.19
N PHE A 83 14.99 14.47 -3.61
CA PHE A 83 15.13 13.84 -2.28
C PHE A 83 15.76 12.43 -2.31
N LYS A 84 16.15 11.90 -3.47
CA LYS A 84 16.70 10.55 -3.65
C LYS A 84 15.74 9.45 -3.15
N GLU A 85 14.45 9.63 -3.36
CA GLU A 85 13.38 8.72 -2.93
C GLU A 85 12.85 7.80 -4.06
N LEU A 86 13.61 7.63 -5.13
CA LEU A 86 13.28 6.67 -6.17
C LEU A 86 13.47 5.25 -5.64
N ASP A 87 12.46 4.40 -5.86
CA ASP A 87 12.56 2.98 -5.55
C ASP A 87 13.49 2.25 -6.53
N ALA A 88 14.06 1.14 -6.10
CA ALA A 88 14.95 0.33 -6.94
C ALA A 88 14.27 -0.14 -8.24
N PHE A 89 12.96 -0.44 -8.18
CA PHE A 89 12.18 -0.88 -9.34
C PHE A 89 11.82 0.23 -10.34
N GLU A 90 12.10 1.49 -10.01
CA GLU A 90 11.80 2.66 -10.85
C GLU A 90 13.04 3.31 -11.44
N LYS A 91 14.23 2.92 -10.97
CA LYS A 91 15.50 3.49 -11.44
C LYS A 91 15.81 3.00 -12.84
N PRO A 92 16.02 3.91 -13.80
CA PRO A 92 16.41 3.53 -15.15
C PRO A 92 17.82 2.94 -15.18
N GLU A 93 18.16 2.19 -16.21
CA GLU A 93 19.52 1.68 -16.40
C GLU A 93 20.53 2.83 -16.48
N GLY A 94 21.67 2.70 -15.77
CA GLY A 94 22.72 3.71 -15.73
C GLY A 94 22.40 4.95 -14.89
N TRP A 95 21.39 4.92 -14.06
CA TRP A 95 20.94 6.04 -13.21
C TRP A 95 22.05 6.66 -12.34
N GLU A 96 23.05 5.86 -11.90
CA GLU A 96 24.15 6.31 -11.05
C GLU A 96 25.02 7.38 -11.70
N SER A 97 25.08 7.40 -13.03
CA SER A 97 25.89 8.35 -13.80
C SER A 97 25.09 9.54 -14.33
N MET A 98 23.77 9.58 -14.09
CA MET A 98 22.91 10.65 -14.55
C MET A 98 22.91 11.83 -13.60
N ASP A 99 22.88 13.06 -14.14
CA ASP A 99 22.51 14.22 -13.37
C ASP A 99 21.00 14.24 -13.06
N ASN A 100 20.56 15.11 -12.17
CA ASN A 100 19.16 15.14 -11.73
C ASN A 100 18.18 15.40 -12.88
N ASP A 101 18.52 16.28 -13.83
CA ASP A 101 17.62 16.63 -14.94
C ASP A 101 17.48 15.46 -15.91
N SER A 102 18.59 14.81 -16.26
CA SER A 102 18.59 13.59 -17.09
C SER A 102 17.85 12.43 -16.40
N LEU A 103 18.02 12.29 -15.07
CA LEU A 103 17.32 11.27 -14.30
C LEU A 103 15.81 11.53 -14.24
N VAL A 104 15.38 12.79 -14.05
CA VAL A 104 13.95 13.16 -14.10
C VAL A 104 13.36 12.78 -15.47
N GLU A 105 14.05 13.10 -16.57
CA GLU A 105 13.57 12.78 -17.91
C GLU A 105 13.46 11.26 -18.13
N ALA A 106 14.48 10.50 -17.75
CA ALA A 106 14.49 9.04 -17.84
C ALA A 106 13.38 8.39 -16.97
N CYS A 107 13.12 8.94 -15.78
CA CYS A 107 12.09 8.45 -14.86
C CYS A 107 10.66 8.70 -15.34
N LYS A 108 10.41 9.55 -16.34
CA LYS A 108 9.07 9.72 -16.92
C LYS A 108 8.52 8.42 -17.53
N ALA A 109 9.39 7.51 -17.95
CA ALA A 109 9.02 6.22 -18.50
C ALA A 109 8.90 5.10 -17.46
N THR A 110 9.55 5.23 -16.31
CA THR A 110 9.69 4.14 -15.32
C THR A 110 9.01 4.44 -13.97
N ALA A 111 8.98 5.71 -13.55
CA ALA A 111 8.43 6.06 -12.25
C ALA A 111 6.91 5.98 -12.24
N LEU A 112 6.36 5.40 -11.17
CA LEU A 112 4.92 5.32 -10.92
C LEU A 112 4.54 6.15 -9.71
N LYS A 113 3.37 6.77 -9.77
CA LYS A 113 2.81 7.59 -8.70
C LYS A 113 2.74 6.81 -7.39
N LYS A 114 3.29 7.38 -6.31
CA LYS A 114 3.21 6.83 -4.95
C LYS A 114 1.85 7.10 -4.31
N TYR A 115 1.46 6.21 -3.42
CA TYR A 115 0.29 6.44 -2.60
C TYR A 115 0.57 7.54 -1.56
N LYS A 116 -0.18 8.62 -1.64
CA LYS A 116 -0.21 9.67 -0.61
C LYS A 116 -1.56 9.61 0.09
N ARG A 117 -1.55 9.44 1.43
CA ARG A 117 -2.79 9.53 2.22
C ARG A 117 -3.34 10.93 2.08
N SER A 118 -4.67 11.07 1.88
CA SER A 118 -5.31 12.38 1.90
C SER A 118 -5.34 12.88 3.34
N ASP A 119 -4.81 14.08 3.58
CA ASP A 119 -4.97 14.74 4.86
C ASP A 119 -6.42 15.21 4.99
N ALA A 120 -7.02 15.02 6.17
CA ALA A 120 -8.36 15.52 6.45
C ALA A 120 -8.34 17.07 6.32
N GLY A 121 -8.98 17.60 5.28
CA GLY A 121 -9.02 19.03 4.96
C GLY A 121 -8.11 19.50 3.82
N SER A 122 -7.29 18.64 3.24
CA SER A 122 -6.42 19.01 2.12
C SER A 122 -7.09 18.79 0.76
N ILE A 123 -7.15 19.89 0.05
CA ILE A 123 -7.10 20.05 -1.41
C ILE A 123 -7.88 19.01 -2.20
N GLN A 124 -8.98 19.46 -2.72
CA GLN A 124 -9.68 18.88 -3.87
C GLN A 124 -8.68 18.25 -4.83
N ALA A 125 -8.84 16.96 -5.13
CA ALA A 125 -7.97 16.28 -6.07
C ALA A 125 -7.97 17.04 -7.40
N LYS A 126 -6.80 17.52 -7.80
CA LYS A 126 -6.66 18.25 -9.06
C LYS A 126 -6.64 17.26 -10.22
N PRO A 127 -7.37 17.49 -11.31
CA PRO A 127 -7.35 16.60 -12.48
C PRO A 127 -5.94 16.30 -13.00
N GLU A 128 -5.02 17.26 -12.92
CA GLU A 128 -3.65 17.16 -13.46
C GLU A 128 -2.76 16.13 -12.72
N ILE A 129 -3.16 15.73 -11.51
CA ILE A 129 -2.44 14.71 -10.73
C ILE A 129 -3.17 13.37 -10.69
N VAL A 130 -4.36 13.28 -11.28
CA VAL A 130 -5.15 12.05 -11.38
C VAL A 130 -4.99 11.46 -12.79
N ARG A 131 -4.67 10.17 -12.86
CA ARG A 131 -4.46 9.46 -14.12
C ARG A 131 -5.80 8.96 -14.66
N PRO A 132 -6.13 9.20 -15.94
CA PRO A 132 -7.34 8.64 -16.55
C PRO A 132 -7.23 7.12 -16.69
N VAL A 133 -8.36 6.44 -16.86
CA VAL A 133 -8.49 4.98 -16.80
C VAL A 133 -7.55 4.24 -17.75
N HIS A 134 -7.42 4.70 -18.99
CA HIS A 134 -6.50 4.09 -19.95
C HIS A 134 -5.02 4.22 -19.56
N ILE A 135 -4.64 5.25 -18.80
CA ILE A 135 -3.30 5.40 -18.22
C ILE A 135 -3.13 4.49 -17.00
N LEU A 136 -4.20 4.31 -16.19
CA LEU A 136 -4.17 3.36 -15.06
C LEU A 136 -3.97 1.92 -15.53
N LEU A 137 -4.62 1.52 -16.63
CA LEU A 137 -4.39 0.21 -17.26
C LEU A 137 -2.93 0.07 -17.71
N LYS A 138 -2.41 1.03 -18.46
CA LYS A 138 -1.01 1.01 -18.91
C LYS A 138 -0.01 1.01 -17.75
N ALA A 139 -0.31 1.73 -16.67
CA ALA A 139 0.52 1.74 -15.47
C ALA A 139 0.51 0.36 -14.78
N PHE A 140 -0.63 -0.31 -14.73
CA PHE A 140 -0.72 -1.68 -14.24
C PHE A 140 0.02 -2.67 -15.13
N GLU A 141 -0.14 -2.58 -16.46
CA GLU A 141 0.60 -3.41 -17.42
C GLU A 141 2.11 -3.22 -17.29
N HIS A 142 2.56 -1.97 -17.13
CA HIS A 142 3.98 -1.69 -16.86
C HIS A 142 4.47 -2.36 -15.56
N LEU A 143 3.68 -2.33 -14.47
CA LEU A 143 4.00 -3.03 -13.23
C LEU A 143 4.05 -4.54 -13.42
N ARG A 144 3.10 -5.12 -14.17
CA ARG A 144 3.08 -6.54 -14.48
C ARG A 144 4.36 -6.95 -15.22
N ASP A 145 4.65 -6.31 -16.33
CA ASP A 145 5.71 -6.72 -17.28
C ASP A 145 7.12 -6.43 -16.72
N ASN A 146 7.28 -5.36 -15.95
CA ASN A 146 8.60 -4.92 -15.49
C ASN A 146 8.89 -5.22 -14.02
N VAL A 147 7.87 -5.51 -13.22
CA VAL A 147 8.06 -5.79 -11.80
C VAL A 147 7.58 -7.20 -11.45
N ILE A 148 6.33 -7.57 -11.73
CA ILE A 148 5.78 -8.85 -11.34
C ILE A 148 6.48 -10.00 -12.08
N GLU A 149 6.55 -9.93 -13.42
CA GLU A 149 7.10 -11.01 -14.25
C GLU A 149 8.63 -11.14 -14.16
N ARG A 150 9.31 -10.16 -13.57
CA ARG A 150 10.77 -10.19 -13.36
C ARG A 150 11.18 -10.66 -11.98
N ALA A 151 10.30 -11.39 -11.28
CA ALA A 151 10.61 -11.94 -9.95
C ALA A 151 11.80 -12.91 -10.01
N THR A 152 12.74 -12.77 -9.06
CA THR A 152 13.93 -13.64 -8.98
C THR A 152 13.68 -14.90 -8.16
N GLY A 153 12.52 -15.00 -7.48
CA GLY A 153 12.15 -16.16 -6.66
C GLY A 153 12.83 -16.23 -5.29
N THR A 154 13.53 -15.16 -4.87
CA THR A 154 14.06 -15.08 -3.51
C THR A 154 13.05 -14.41 -2.57
N LEU A 155 13.08 -14.79 -1.28
CA LEU A 155 12.19 -14.19 -0.27
C LEU A 155 12.39 -12.66 -0.16
N GLU A 156 13.65 -12.21 -0.17
CA GLU A 156 13.97 -10.78 -0.10
C GLU A 156 13.39 -10.00 -1.28
N ASP A 157 13.53 -10.54 -2.49
CA ASP A 157 12.95 -9.94 -3.69
C ASP A 157 11.42 -9.93 -3.65
N ALA A 158 10.80 -11.05 -3.24
CA ALA A 158 9.34 -11.15 -3.12
C ALA A 158 8.78 -10.12 -2.12
N MET A 159 9.43 -9.95 -0.97
CA MET A 159 9.05 -8.95 0.03
C MET A 159 9.25 -7.51 -0.46
N ALA A 160 10.38 -7.21 -1.09
CA ALA A 160 10.65 -5.88 -1.65
C ALA A 160 9.63 -5.52 -2.76
N ARG A 161 9.35 -6.46 -3.68
CA ARG A 161 8.32 -6.30 -4.72
C ARG A 161 6.94 -6.09 -4.14
N TYR A 162 6.58 -6.90 -3.15
CA TYR A 162 5.27 -6.76 -2.50
C TYR A 162 5.08 -5.35 -1.92
N LEU A 163 6.05 -4.83 -1.17
CA LEU A 163 5.95 -3.51 -0.57
C LEU A 163 5.83 -2.40 -1.64
N PHE A 164 6.62 -2.51 -2.70
CA PHE A 164 6.56 -1.58 -3.82
C PHE A 164 5.20 -1.64 -4.52
N LEU A 165 4.76 -2.83 -4.93
CA LEU A 165 3.50 -3.04 -5.64
C LEU A 165 2.28 -2.66 -4.79
N TRP A 166 2.29 -3.00 -3.51
CA TRP A 166 1.23 -2.63 -2.57
C TRP A 166 1.01 -1.11 -2.52
N ASP A 167 2.09 -0.32 -2.46
CA ASP A 167 2.00 1.14 -2.51
C ASP A 167 1.44 1.63 -3.85
N ARG A 168 1.92 1.09 -4.97
CA ARG A 168 1.51 1.49 -6.31
C ARG A 168 0.07 1.09 -6.64
N PHE A 169 -0.38 -0.08 -6.22
CA PHE A 169 -1.77 -0.52 -6.37
C PHE A 169 -2.73 0.36 -5.57
N ARG A 170 -2.36 0.79 -4.37
CA ARG A 170 -3.15 1.76 -3.59
C ARG A 170 -3.27 3.11 -4.30
N ALA A 171 -2.21 3.58 -4.94
CA ALA A 171 -2.24 4.80 -5.73
C ALA A 171 -3.15 4.66 -6.98
N ILE A 172 -3.09 3.52 -7.67
CA ILE A 172 -3.97 3.20 -8.80
C ILE A 172 -5.44 3.17 -8.33
N ARG A 173 -5.73 2.42 -7.26
CA ARG A 173 -7.09 2.34 -6.70
C ARG A 173 -7.62 3.71 -6.26
N LYS A 174 -6.80 4.54 -5.65
CA LYS A 174 -7.18 5.90 -5.27
C LYS A 174 -7.60 6.73 -6.48
N ASP A 175 -6.87 6.65 -7.60
CA ASP A 175 -7.22 7.37 -8.82
C ASP A 175 -8.54 6.86 -9.43
N PHE A 176 -8.86 5.55 -9.34
CA PHE A 176 -10.18 5.02 -9.71
C PHE A 176 -11.30 5.55 -8.80
N ILE A 177 -11.09 5.55 -7.48
CA ILE A 177 -12.07 6.06 -6.50
C ILE A 177 -12.38 7.54 -6.76
N LEU A 178 -11.37 8.35 -7.01
CA LEU A 178 -11.53 9.78 -7.30
C LEU A 178 -12.35 10.04 -8.57
N GLN A 179 -12.38 9.10 -9.50
CA GLN A 179 -13.14 9.17 -10.75
C GLN A 179 -14.47 8.38 -10.68
N ASN A 180 -14.96 8.04 -9.48
CA ASN A 180 -16.23 7.34 -9.23
C ASN A 180 -16.36 5.92 -9.82
N TYR A 181 -15.25 5.22 -10.10
CA TYR A 181 -15.30 3.85 -10.63
C TYR A 181 -15.69 2.82 -9.59
N THR A 182 -15.39 3.01 -8.31
CA THR A 182 -15.65 2.00 -7.26
C THR A 182 -16.94 2.22 -6.48
N THR A 183 -17.52 3.41 -6.53
CA THR A 183 -18.71 3.79 -5.74
C THR A 183 -19.77 4.49 -6.57
N GLY A 184 -19.40 5.08 -7.70
CA GLY A 184 -20.31 5.86 -8.56
C GLY A 184 -21.04 5.04 -9.63
N GLY A 185 -20.86 3.71 -9.68
CA GLY A 185 -21.47 2.85 -10.68
C GLY A 185 -20.84 2.95 -12.07
N LEU A 186 -19.73 3.66 -12.21
CA LEU A 186 -18.94 3.61 -13.43
C LEU A 186 -18.22 2.27 -13.52
N VAL A 187 -18.32 1.61 -14.66
CA VAL A 187 -17.63 0.35 -14.94
C VAL A 187 -17.12 0.36 -16.39
N GLY A 188 -15.93 -0.17 -16.58
CA GLY A 188 -15.31 -0.32 -17.88
C GLY A 188 -14.33 -1.50 -17.86
N LEU A 189 -14.06 -2.05 -19.02
CA LEU A 189 -13.20 -3.22 -19.18
C LEU A 189 -11.79 -2.98 -18.61
N GLU A 190 -11.24 -1.78 -18.81
CA GLU A 190 -9.93 -1.42 -18.28
C GLU A 190 -9.88 -1.45 -16.74
N ALA A 191 -10.94 -0.94 -16.09
CA ALA A 191 -11.02 -0.97 -14.63
C ALA A 191 -11.10 -2.41 -14.11
N ILE A 192 -11.96 -3.24 -14.71
CA ILE A 192 -12.10 -4.65 -14.35
C ILE A 192 -10.74 -5.35 -14.52
N ARG A 193 -10.09 -5.23 -15.67
CA ARG A 193 -8.78 -5.87 -15.93
C ARG A 193 -7.69 -5.48 -14.93
N VAL A 194 -7.65 -4.20 -14.54
CA VAL A 194 -6.69 -3.74 -13.52
C VAL A 194 -6.97 -4.40 -12.17
N PHE A 195 -8.23 -4.39 -11.71
CA PHE A 195 -8.57 -4.97 -10.41
C PHE A 195 -8.44 -6.49 -10.39
N GLU A 196 -8.78 -7.18 -11.48
CA GLU A 196 -8.54 -8.61 -11.66
C GLU A 196 -7.03 -8.95 -11.56
N GLY A 197 -6.20 -8.20 -12.27
CA GLY A 197 -4.76 -8.39 -12.23
C GLY A 197 -4.16 -8.14 -10.85
N VAL A 198 -4.63 -7.09 -10.14
CA VAL A 198 -4.23 -6.82 -8.75
C VAL A 198 -4.66 -7.96 -7.83
N ALA A 199 -5.90 -8.45 -7.94
CA ALA A 199 -6.38 -9.55 -7.10
C ALA A 199 -5.58 -10.83 -7.34
N ARG A 200 -5.29 -11.21 -8.59
CA ARG A 200 -4.45 -12.38 -8.91
C ARG A 200 -3.07 -12.27 -8.28
N TYR A 201 -2.44 -11.09 -8.33
CA TYR A 201 -1.15 -10.86 -7.67
C TYR A 201 -1.25 -11.03 -6.16
N LEU A 202 -2.26 -10.41 -5.50
CA LEU A 202 -2.43 -10.48 -4.05
C LEU A 202 -2.71 -11.91 -3.55
N VAL A 203 -3.48 -12.71 -4.31
CA VAL A 203 -3.69 -14.14 -4.03
C VAL A 203 -2.39 -14.94 -4.24
N GLY A 204 -1.66 -14.66 -5.32
CA GLY A 204 -0.40 -15.35 -5.63
C GLY A 204 0.66 -15.13 -4.58
N ILE A 205 0.87 -13.88 -4.16
CA ILE A 205 1.89 -13.52 -3.16
C ILE A 205 1.52 -14.07 -1.76
N GLU A 206 0.23 -14.12 -1.39
CA GLU A 206 -0.22 -14.77 -0.16
C GLU A 206 0.16 -16.26 -0.17
N LYS A 207 -0.15 -16.95 -1.26
CA LYS A 207 0.20 -18.36 -1.42
C LYS A 207 1.71 -18.60 -1.32
N GLU A 208 2.51 -17.71 -1.88
CA GLU A 208 3.98 -17.80 -1.87
C GLU A 208 4.55 -17.54 -0.48
N LEU A 209 4.07 -16.52 0.22
CA LEU A 209 4.69 -16.00 1.44
C LEU A 209 4.02 -16.45 2.75
N GLN A 210 2.82 -17.06 2.72
CA GLN A 210 2.05 -17.40 3.91
C GLN A 210 2.79 -18.27 4.95
N HIS A 211 3.83 -19.02 4.54
CA HIS A 211 4.60 -19.88 5.42
C HIS A 211 5.82 -19.20 6.03
N HIS A 212 6.17 -17.99 5.58
CA HIS A 212 7.32 -17.26 6.10
C HIS A 212 6.95 -16.45 7.34
N ALA A 213 7.82 -16.50 8.37
CA ALA A 213 7.59 -15.79 9.63
C ALA A 213 7.53 -14.28 9.44
N GLU A 214 8.40 -13.73 8.58
CA GLU A 214 8.41 -12.30 8.24
C GLU A 214 7.08 -11.83 7.65
N TRP A 215 6.39 -12.68 6.90
CA TRP A 215 5.07 -12.37 6.34
C TRP A 215 3.98 -12.36 7.39
N ARG A 216 3.97 -13.36 8.28
CA ARG A 216 2.92 -13.54 9.30
C ARG A 216 3.12 -12.68 10.54
N GLU A 217 4.35 -12.58 11.03
CA GLU A 217 4.72 -11.97 12.31
C GLU A 217 5.42 -10.63 12.13
N GLY A 218 5.96 -10.34 10.94
CA GLY A 218 6.56 -9.07 10.58
C GLY A 218 5.56 -7.92 10.66
N ILE A 219 5.98 -6.72 10.28
CA ILE A 219 5.20 -5.49 10.36
C ILE A 219 3.92 -5.59 9.50
N ALA A 220 3.05 -6.54 9.85
CA ALA A 220 1.68 -6.70 9.34
C ALA A 220 1.53 -6.90 7.80
N HIS A 221 2.54 -7.44 7.09
CA HIS A 221 2.46 -7.57 5.62
C HIS A 221 1.32 -8.50 5.16
N GLY A 222 1.18 -9.69 5.74
CA GLY A 222 0.06 -10.59 5.44
C GLY A 222 -1.29 -9.96 5.73
N LYS A 223 -1.40 -9.21 6.84
CA LYS A 223 -2.62 -8.49 7.18
C LYS A 223 -2.92 -7.34 6.19
N GLN A 224 -1.90 -6.59 5.78
CA GLN A 224 -2.04 -5.56 4.75
C GLN A 224 -2.47 -6.15 3.41
N ASN A 225 -1.92 -7.32 3.07
CA ASN A 225 -2.29 -8.07 1.88
C ASN A 225 -3.77 -8.48 1.94
N ALA A 226 -4.19 -9.08 3.05
CA ALA A 226 -5.57 -9.48 3.28
C ALA A 226 -6.56 -8.30 3.19
N GLU A 227 -6.24 -7.16 3.81
CA GLU A 227 -7.05 -5.93 3.70
C GLU A 227 -7.13 -5.43 2.25
N SER A 228 -6.01 -5.41 1.52
CA SER A 228 -5.98 -4.98 0.11
C SER A 228 -6.74 -5.94 -0.80
N LEU A 229 -6.65 -7.24 -0.54
CA LEU A 229 -7.38 -8.27 -1.29
C LEU A 229 -8.89 -8.12 -1.06
N SER A 230 -9.33 -7.98 0.18
CA SER A 230 -10.74 -7.75 0.54
C SER A 230 -11.33 -6.55 -0.18
N GLU A 231 -10.62 -5.40 -0.13
CA GLU A 231 -11.05 -4.17 -0.79
C GLU A 231 -11.09 -4.32 -2.32
N THR A 232 -10.15 -5.08 -2.89
CA THR A 232 -10.09 -5.33 -4.34
C THR A 232 -11.21 -6.26 -4.80
N LEU A 233 -11.45 -7.36 -4.09
CA LEU A 233 -12.52 -8.29 -4.39
C LEU A 233 -13.90 -7.67 -4.23
N SER A 234 -14.11 -6.87 -3.18
CA SER A 234 -15.37 -6.13 -2.99
C SER A 234 -15.64 -5.13 -4.12
N ALA A 235 -14.61 -4.46 -4.61
CA ALA A 235 -14.73 -3.58 -5.78
C ALA A 235 -15.08 -4.36 -7.06
N LEU A 236 -14.46 -5.54 -7.28
CA LEU A 236 -14.77 -6.40 -8.43
C LEU A 236 -16.22 -6.88 -8.41
N VAL A 237 -16.75 -7.30 -7.26
CA VAL A 237 -18.16 -7.66 -7.12
C VAL A 237 -19.07 -6.49 -7.55
N ALA A 238 -18.76 -5.27 -7.09
CA ALA A 238 -19.53 -4.09 -7.47
C ALA A 238 -19.42 -3.78 -8.98
N PHE A 239 -18.24 -3.98 -9.59
CA PHE A 239 -18.06 -3.83 -11.03
C PHE A 239 -18.86 -4.85 -11.82
N TYR A 240 -18.83 -6.12 -11.44
CA TYR A 240 -19.60 -7.16 -12.10
C TYR A 240 -21.11 -6.93 -11.98
N ASP A 241 -21.61 -6.50 -10.82
CA ASP A 241 -23.01 -6.13 -10.64
C ASP A 241 -23.42 -4.97 -11.57
N ALA A 242 -22.60 -3.93 -11.66
CA ALA A 242 -22.85 -2.82 -12.58
C ALA A 242 -22.70 -3.21 -14.05
N ALA A 243 -21.86 -4.18 -14.38
CA ALA A 243 -21.64 -4.69 -15.73
C ALA A 243 -22.81 -5.47 -16.28
N ARG A 244 -23.62 -6.16 -15.44
CA ARG A 244 -24.77 -7.00 -15.87
C ARG A 244 -25.78 -6.24 -16.71
N CYS A 245 -25.93 -4.94 -16.48
CA CYS A 245 -26.86 -4.08 -17.22
C CYS A 245 -26.22 -3.42 -18.45
N LYS A 246 -24.98 -3.75 -18.81
CA LYS A 246 -24.28 -3.14 -19.95
C LYS A 246 -24.48 -3.96 -21.24
N PRO A 247 -24.49 -3.33 -22.42
CA PRO A 247 -24.63 -4.05 -23.70
C PRO A 247 -23.53 -5.09 -23.95
N ASN A 248 -22.33 -4.87 -23.41
CA ASN A 248 -21.18 -5.76 -23.51
C ASN A 248 -20.94 -6.59 -22.24
N ALA A 249 -22.00 -6.93 -21.51
CA ALA A 249 -21.93 -7.67 -20.26
C ALA A 249 -21.12 -8.97 -20.37
N SER A 250 -21.25 -9.73 -21.46
CA SER A 250 -20.51 -10.99 -21.66
C SER A 250 -18.99 -10.82 -21.63
N GLU A 251 -18.47 -9.72 -22.18
CA GLU A 251 -17.04 -9.40 -22.15
C GLU A 251 -16.60 -8.93 -20.76
N LEU A 252 -17.42 -8.10 -20.10
CA LEU A 252 -17.14 -7.56 -18.78
C LEU A 252 -17.19 -8.61 -17.66
N LEU A 253 -17.98 -9.68 -17.87
CA LEU A 253 -18.18 -10.76 -16.89
C LEU A 253 -17.36 -12.02 -17.20
N GLU A 254 -16.46 -11.96 -18.18
CA GLU A 254 -15.68 -13.13 -18.64
C GLU A 254 -15.02 -13.89 -17.51
N ASN A 255 -14.40 -13.18 -16.57
CA ASN A 255 -13.64 -13.76 -15.45
C ASN A 255 -14.42 -13.73 -14.12
N GLU A 256 -15.69 -13.34 -14.09
CA GLU A 256 -16.47 -13.19 -12.86
C GLU A 256 -16.44 -14.44 -11.98
N ALA A 257 -16.52 -15.63 -12.58
CA ALA A 257 -16.54 -16.88 -11.84
C ALA A 257 -15.26 -17.12 -11.02
N GLU A 258 -14.09 -16.77 -11.56
CA GLU A 258 -12.80 -16.85 -10.86
C GLU A 258 -12.81 -15.98 -9.62
N PHE A 259 -13.16 -14.70 -9.75
CA PHE A 259 -13.08 -13.73 -8.66
C PHE A 259 -14.18 -13.90 -7.62
N THR A 260 -15.34 -14.42 -8.04
CA THR A 260 -16.38 -14.85 -7.10
C THR A 260 -15.89 -16.00 -6.22
N GLN A 261 -15.14 -16.96 -6.78
CA GLN A 261 -14.53 -18.05 -5.99
C GLN A 261 -13.49 -17.51 -5.02
N TYR A 262 -12.58 -16.60 -5.45
CA TYR A 262 -11.63 -15.96 -4.54
C TYR A 262 -12.34 -15.21 -3.42
N TRP A 263 -13.40 -14.48 -3.74
CA TRP A 263 -14.21 -13.76 -2.77
C TRP A 263 -14.85 -14.72 -1.75
N LEU A 264 -15.47 -15.80 -2.21
CA LEU A 264 -16.08 -16.80 -1.32
C LEU A 264 -15.05 -17.45 -0.40
N VAL A 265 -13.92 -17.91 -0.94
CA VAL A 265 -12.86 -18.55 -0.13
C VAL A 265 -12.33 -17.58 0.92
N TYR A 266 -12.07 -16.33 0.52
CA TYR A 266 -11.56 -15.31 1.44
C TYR A 266 -12.52 -15.03 2.60
N PHE A 267 -13.80 -14.83 2.33
CA PHE A 267 -14.80 -14.47 3.36
C PHE A 267 -15.32 -15.68 4.16
N LEU A 268 -15.19 -16.91 3.66
CA LEU A 268 -15.48 -18.11 4.44
C LEU A 268 -14.45 -18.33 5.57
N ASP A 269 -13.22 -17.91 5.35
CA ASP A 269 -12.15 -18.01 6.35
C ASP A 269 -12.22 -16.90 7.43
N GLN A 270 -13.03 -15.88 7.22
CA GLN A 270 -13.26 -14.83 8.21
C GLN A 270 -14.38 -15.23 9.17
N GLU A 271 -14.27 -14.85 10.45
CA GLU A 271 -15.28 -15.15 11.48
C GLU A 271 -16.69 -14.59 11.17
N GLU A 272 -16.81 -13.72 10.18
CA GLU A 272 -18.06 -13.10 9.72
C GLU A 272 -18.63 -13.82 8.49
N GLY A 273 -18.83 -15.12 8.54
CA GLY A 273 -19.38 -15.93 7.44
C GLY A 273 -20.77 -15.51 6.92
N SER A 274 -21.40 -14.47 7.48
CA SER A 274 -22.67 -13.91 7.04
C SER A 274 -22.61 -13.33 5.62
N GLU A 275 -21.52 -12.64 5.26
CA GLU A 275 -21.35 -12.06 3.90
C GLU A 275 -21.21 -13.14 2.83
N ALA A 276 -20.42 -14.20 3.13
CA ALA A 276 -20.30 -15.35 2.24
C ALA A 276 -21.63 -16.07 2.04
N ALA A 277 -22.46 -16.22 3.09
CA ALA A 277 -23.79 -16.79 3.01
C ALA A 277 -24.73 -15.95 2.14
N HIS A 278 -24.68 -14.62 2.26
CA HIS A 278 -25.45 -13.73 1.39
C HIS A 278 -25.05 -13.84 -0.07
N MET A 279 -23.76 -13.92 -0.37
CA MET A 279 -23.26 -14.09 -1.73
C MET A 279 -23.68 -15.45 -2.31
N LEU A 280 -23.56 -16.53 -1.53
CA LEU A 280 -24.01 -17.87 -1.96
C LEU A 280 -25.50 -17.89 -2.28
N ASN A 281 -26.33 -17.26 -1.44
CA ASN A 281 -27.77 -17.15 -1.71
C ASN A 281 -28.05 -16.34 -2.99
N ARG A 282 -27.32 -15.26 -3.24
CA ARG A 282 -27.45 -14.47 -4.47
C ARG A 282 -27.09 -15.30 -5.70
N ILE A 283 -25.95 -16.01 -5.67
CA ILE A 283 -25.53 -16.88 -6.78
C ILE A 283 -26.58 -17.97 -7.05
N ALA A 284 -27.14 -18.58 -6.01
CA ALA A 284 -28.17 -19.60 -6.13
C ALA A 284 -29.48 -19.06 -6.74
N LEU A 285 -29.83 -17.81 -6.46
CA LEU A 285 -31.03 -17.16 -7.00
C LEU A 285 -30.86 -16.67 -8.44
N GLU A 286 -29.63 -16.26 -8.82
CA GLU A 286 -29.33 -15.73 -10.15
C GLU A 286 -29.04 -16.83 -11.20
N ARG A 287 -28.80 -18.06 -10.77
CA ARG A 287 -28.63 -19.25 -11.65
C ARG A 287 -29.71 -20.30 -11.36
N PRO A 288 -30.94 -20.08 -11.76
CA PRO A 288 -31.90 -21.20 -11.83
C PRO A 288 -31.35 -22.20 -12.85
N GLU A 289 -31.41 -23.49 -12.52
CA GLU A 289 -30.93 -24.64 -13.31
C GLU A 289 -31.34 -24.60 -14.77
#